data_ebd649124842967835dc258e10ba985e
#
_entry.id   ebd649124842967835dc258e10ba985e
#
_cell.length_a   1.000
_cell.length_b   1.000
_cell.length_c   1.000
_cell.angle_alpha   90.00
_cell.angle_beta   90.00
_cell.angle_gamma   90.00
#
_symmetry.space_group_name_H-M   'P 1'
#
loop_
_entity.id
_entity.type
_entity.pdbx_description
1 polymer ?
#
loop_
_entity_poly.entity_id
_entity_poly.type
_entity_poly.pdbx_seq_one_letter_code
_entity_poly.pdbx_strand_id
1 'polypeptide(L)'
;MSLRTKLLLLVIGVVLVGFAVTVISLTRQAGQLQESTALMYAEELASRNAAQVESELNATMTAARTLAQALGGLKATGQADRIEADALIRNVLEGSPHFLGVWVAWEPNAFDGRDAEYVDKPGHDATGRYIPYWNRGAGAPVVEPLVDYDKPGPGDYFQLPKRTGKETLIEPYKYTVAGKEILIATTSVPIVVNGQFVGVAGIDLPLSSLQEKVQAIRIYDTGYASLLSNGALYVGDRDPAHVGQALTKPAELAALRAALSENRPQRVRYLHEGLNTEVTSVYVPIRVGRDNSSWAFAATVPQDRILAEVRQLNVTAALLGAVSIVVVSLGLLWALQRLVLRPLGGEPAEAVAVSARVARGDLGQPVPVRTGTPRA
;
A
#
# COMPACT_ATOMS: atom_id res chain seq x y z
N MET A 1 31.76 -49.10 21.43
CA MET A 1 30.82 -48.19 22.11
C MET A 1 29.98 -48.99 23.08
N SER A 2 29.89 -48.56 24.35
CA SER A 2 29.09 -49.22 25.37
C SER A 2 27.59 -49.16 25.05
N LEU A 3 26.78 -50.06 25.54
CA LEU A 3 25.32 -50.07 25.39
C LEU A 3 24.72 -48.74 25.87
N ARG A 4 25.29 -48.20 26.95
CA ARG A 4 24.95 -46.88 27.50
C ARG A 4 25.08 -45.77 26.47
N THR A 5 26.23 -45.73 25.75
CA THR A 5 26.48 -44.69 24.74
C THR A 5 25.54 -44.83 23.54
N LYS A 6 25.24 -46.06 23.10
CA LYS A 6 24.31 -46.32 22.00
C LYS A 6 22.88 -45.88 22.33
N LEU A 7 22.38 -46.24 23.52
CA LEU A 7 21.04 -45.85 23.99
C LEU A 7 20.91 -44.33 24.16
N LEU A 8 21.92 -43.68 24.73
CA LEU A 8 21.97 -42.22 24.87
C LEU A 8 21.91 -41.52 23.53
N LEU A 9 22.75 -41.92 22.58
CA LEU A 9 22.79 -41.32 21.25
C LEU A 9 21.46 -41.51 20.50
N LEU A 10 20.83 -42.69 20.65
CA LEU A 10 19.53 -42.95 20.02
C LEU A 10 18.44 -42.03 20.60
N VAL A 11 18.32 -41.94 21.92
CA VAL A 11 17.31 -41.15 22.58
C VAL A 11 17.51 -39.64 22.32
N ILE A 12 18.75 -39.15 22.44
CA ILE A 12 19.11 -37.77 22.13
C ILE A 12 18.79 -37.46 20.66
N GLY A 13 19.13 -38.39 19.74
CA GLY A 13 18.82 -38.26 18.32
C GLY A 13 17.31 -38.13 18.05
N VAL A 14 16.48 -38.98 18.66
CA VAL A 14 15.04 -38.94 18.51
C VAL A 14 14.46 -37.64 19.09
N VAL A 15 14.92 -37.22 20.26
CA VAL A 15 14.46 -35.95 20.89
C VAL A 15 14.87 -34.75 20.04
N LEU A 16 16.09 -34.71 19.51
CA LEU A 16 16.56 -33.64 18.61
C LEU A 16 15.72 -33.54 17.33
N VAL A 17 15.47 -34.67 16.69
CA VAL A 17 14.67 -34.71 15.47
C VAL A 17 13.23 -34.25 15.77
N GLY A 18 12.59 -34.79 16.80
CA GLY A 18 11.25 -34.41 17.20
C GLY A 18 11.14 -32.90 17.52
N PHE A 19 12.12 -32.38 18.28
CA PHE A 19 12.18 -30.95 18.59
C PHE A 19 12.39 -30.08 17.35
N ALA A 20 13.32 -30.44 16.46
CA ALA A 20 13.59 -29.73 15.23
C ALA A 20 12.35 -29.67 14.33
N VAL A 21 11.65 -30.80 14.16
CA VAL A 21 10.38 -30.85 13.39
C VAL A 21 9.32 -29.94 13.99
N THR A 22 9.16 -29.98 15.31
CA THR A 22 8.18 -29.13 16.01
C THR A 22 8.49 -27.64 15.86
N VAL A 23 9.74 -27.24 16.09
CA VAL A 23 10.17 -25.83 15.95
C VAL A 23 10.00 -25.35 14.52
N ILE A 24 10.45 -26.13 13.53
CA ILE A 24 10.30 -25.76 12.11
C ILE A 24 8.82 -25.62 11.73
N SER A 25 7.96 -26.53 12.19
CA SER A 25 6.51 -26.48 11.89
C SER A 25 5.86 -25.24 12.51
N LEU A 26 6.11 -24.99 13.81
CA LEU A 26 5.56 -23.82 14.51
C LEU A 26 6.06 -22.52 13.92
N THR A 27 7.33 -22.43 13.56
CA THR A 27 7.92 -21.25 12.93
C THR A 27 7.27 -20.93 11.58
N ARG A 28 7.07 -21.97 10.75
CA ARG A 28 6.41 -21.79 9.45
C ARG A 28 4.98 -21.32 9.64
N GLN A 29 4.22 -21.92 10.54
CA GLN A 29 2.85 -21.51 10.84
C GLN A 29 2.78 -20.08 11.40
N ALA A 30 3.67 -19.73 12.34
CA ALA A 30 3.75 -18.38 12.88
C ALA A 30 4.11 -17.35 11.81
N GLY A 31 5.06 -17.67 10.93
CA GLY A 31 5.45 -16.81 9.82
C GLY A 31 4.31 -16.57 8.84
N GLN A 32 3.58 -17.61 8.45
CA GLN A 32 2.43 -17.50 7.55
C GLN A 32 1.30 -16.69 8.18
N LEU A 33 1.01 -16.91 9.46
CA LEU A 33 -0.02 -16.17 10.19
C LEU A 33 0.36 -14.68 10.29
N GLN A 34 1.60 -14.38 10.64
CA GLN A 34 2.11 -13.02 10.76
C GLN A 34 2.06 -12.29 9.40
N GLU A 35 2.49 -12.96 8.33
CA GLU A 35 2.43 -12.40 6.97
C GLU A 35 0.98 -12.11 6.56
N SER A 36 0.07 -13.07 6.75
CA SER A 36 -1.34 -12.87 6.39
C SER A 36 -1.99 -11.73 7.20
N THR A 37 -1.69 -11.63 8.49
CA THR A 37 -2.18 -10.56 9.35
C THR A 37 -1.63 -9.19 8.92
N ALA A 38 -0.35 -9.11 8.61
CA ALA A 38 0.28 -7.89 8.14
C ALA A 38 -0.28 -7.42 6.79
N LEU A 39 -0.54 -8.35 5.87
CA LEU A 39 -1.13 -8.03 4.58
C LEU A 39 -2.61 -7.63 4.69
N MET A 40 -3.38 -8.26 5.58
CA MET A 40 -4.74 -7.82 5.89
C MET A 40 -4.76 -6.41 6.48
N TYR A 41 -3.85 -6.12 7.42
CA TYR A 41 -3.71 -4.77 7.97
C TYR A 41 -3.33 -3.73 6.91
N ALA A 42 -2.38 -4.05 6.03
CA ALA A 42 -1.98 -3.18 4.93
C ALA A 42 -3.13 -2.93 3.95
N GLU A 43 -3.93 -3.95 3.63
CA GLU A 43 -5.11 -3.82 2.76
C GLU A 43 -6.20 -3.00 3.42
N GLU A 44 -6.49 -3.21 4.71
CA GLU A 44 -7.46 -2.40 5.46
C GLU A 44 -7.02 -0.93 5.53
N LEU A 45 -5.74 -0.68 5.81
CA LEU A 45 -5.19 0.66 5.84
C LEU A 45 -5.27 1.32 4.45
N ALA A 46 -4.90 0.59 3.39
CA ALA A 46 -5.00 1.06 2.02
C ALA A 46 -6.47 1.36 1.65
N SER A 47 -7.40 0.47 1.99
CA SER A 47 -8.82 0.63 1.71
C SER A 47 -9.42 1.84 2.42
N ARG A 48 -9.05 2.07 3.67
CA ARG A 48 -9.50 3.24 4.45
C ARG A 48 -8.98 4.54 3.85
N ASN A 49 -7.70 4.59 3.50
CA ASN A 49 -7.11 5.79 2.88
C ASN A 49 -7.61 5.99 1.45
N ALA A 50 -7.81 4.92 0.69
CA ALA A 50 -8.44 4.96 -0.63
C ALA A 50 -9.85 5.57 -0.54
N ALA A 51 -10.68 5.12 0.41
CA ALA A 51 -12.03 5.66 0.63
C ALA A 51 -12.00 7.14 1.02
N GLN A 52 -11.02 7.58 1.79
CA GLN A 52 -10.87 9.00 2.14
C GLN A 52 -10.52 9.85 0.92
N VAL A 53 -9.56 9.42 0.10
CA VAL A 53 -9.21 10.10 -1.17
C VAL A 53 -10.38 10.06 -2.14
N GLU A 54 -11.08 8.93 -2.26
CA GLU A 54 -12.28 8.78 -3.07
C GLU A 54 -13.36 9.78 -2.67
N SER A 55 -13.63 9.93 -1.39
CA SER A 55 -14.61 10.89 -0.86
C SER A 55 -14.23 12.34 -1.22
N GLU A 56 -12.96 12.69 -1.11
CA GLU A 56 -12.47 14.05 -1.43
C GLU A 56 -12.57 14.36 -2.94
N LEU A 57 -12.12 13.41 -3.78
CA LEU A 57 -12.20 13.58 -5.23
C LEU A 57 -13.65 13.59 -5.72
N ASN A 58 -14.53 12.77 -5.13
CA ASN A 58 -15.96 12.78 -5.46
C ASN A 58 -16.68 14.04 -4.96
N ALA A 59 -16.27 14.61 -3.84
CA ALA A 59 -16.76 15.91 -3.39
C ALA A 59 -16.40 17.01 -4.40
N THR A 60 -15.15 17.01 -4.89
CA THR A 60 -14.66 17.92 -5.92
C THR A 60 -15.43 17.74 -7.24
N MET A 61 -15.60 16.50 -7.70
CA MET A 61 -16.38 16.19 -8.90
C MET A 61 -17.85 16.61 -8.77
N THR A 62 -18.42 16.43 -7.58
CA THR A 62 -19.81 16.83 -7.30
C THR A 62 -19.97 18.35 -7.31
N ALA A 63 -19.00 19.09 -6.76
CA ALA A 63 -18.99 20.55 -6.81
C ALA A 63 -18.88 21.05 -8.26
N ALA A 64 -17.98 20.47 -9.08
CA ALA A 64 -17.87 20.79 -10.52
C ALA A 64 -19.18 20.49 -11.28
N ARG A 65 -19.80 19.34 -10.97
CA ARG A 65 -21.11 18.95 -11.58
C ARG A 65 -22.23 19.93 -11.19
N THR A 66 -22.31 20.31 -9.93
CA THR A 66 -23.31 21.27 -9.45
C THR A 66 -23.12 22.62 -10.12
N LEU A 67 -21.86 23.08 -10.25
CA LEU A 67 -21.55 24.32 -10.95
C LEU A 67 -21.94 24.23 -12.44
N ALA A 68 -21.61 23.14 -13.13
CA ALA A 68 -21.95 22.89 -14.51
C ALA A 68 -23.48 22.94 -14.72
N GLN A 69 -24.25 22.31 -13.82
CA GLN A 69 -25.73 22.31 -13.87
C GLN A 69 -26.31 23.68 -13.56
N ALA A 70 -25.81 24.41 -12.57
CA ALA A 70 -26.26 25.72 -12.20
C ALA A 70 -26.07 26.72 -13.36
N LEU A 71 -24.87 26.75 -13.94
CA LEU A 71 -24.56 27.64 -15.06
C LEU A 71 -25.28 27.22 -16.35
N GLY A 72 -25.46 25.92 -16.60
CA GLY A 72 -26.27 25.40 -17.68
C GLY A 72 -27.74 25.81 -17.55
N GLY A 73 -28.29 25.76 -16.33
CA GLY A 73 -29.63 26.26 -15.99
C GLY A 73 -29.76 27.75 -16.22
N LEU A 74 -28.80 28.55 -15.76
CA LEU A 74 -28.76 29.99 -15.97
C LEU A 74 -28.74 30.32 -17.46
N LYS A 75 -27.92 29.63 -18.26
CA LYS A 75 -27.90 29.76 -19.72
C LYS A 75 -29.27 29.43 -20.36
N ALA A 76 -29.91 28.37 -19.91
CA ALA A 76 -31.18 27.90 -20.46
C ALA A 76 -32.33 28.89 -20.26
N THR A 77 -32.28 29.74 -19.22
CA THR A 77 -33.28 30.79 -18.99
C THR A 77 -33.18 31.99 -19.97
N GLY A 78 -32.06 32.08 -20.70
CA GLY A 78 -31.75 33.25 -21.55
C GLY A 78 -31.29 34.49 -20.77
N GLN A 79 -31.09 34.38 -19.45
CA GLN A 79 -30.68 35.47 -18.57
C GLN A 79 -29.23 35.29 -18.09
N ALA A 80 -28.36 34.69 -18.92
CA ALA A 80 -26.97 34.46 -18.57
C ALA A 80 -26.24 35.81 -18.40
N ASP A 81 -25.73 36.05 -17.20
CA ASP A 81 -24.93 37.24 -16.84
C ASP A 81 -23.57 36.81 -16.33
N ARG A 82 -22.47 37.36 -16.89
CA ARG A 82 -21.09 37.01 -16.52
C ARG A 82 -20.71 37.43 -15.11
N ILE A 83 -21.27 38.53 -14.61
CA ILE A 83 -21.01 39.04 -13.25
C ILE A 83 -21.61 38.09 -12.22
N GLU A 84 -22.84 37.65 -12.44
CA GLU A 84 -23.50 36.67 -11.57
C GLU A 84 -22.78 35.30 -11.61
N ALA A 85 -22.40 34.84 -12.80
CA ALA A 85 -21.67 33.62 -13.00
C ALA A 85 -20.28 33.66 -12.32
N ASP A 86 -19.54 34.77 -12.45
CA ASP A 86 -18.24 34.96 -11.77
C ASP A 86 -18.41 34.97 -10.27
N ALA A 87 -19.45 35.58 -9.72
CA ALA A 87 -19.75 35.57 -8.30
C ALA A 87 -20.01 34.14 -7.80
N LEU A 88 -20.72 33.31 -8.56
CA LEU A 88 -20.95 31.89 -8.23
C LEU A 88 -19.64 31.10 -8.23
N ILE A 89 -18.82 31.22 -9.27
CA ILE A 89 -17.54 30.52 -9.40
C ILE A 89 -16.61 30.91 -8.24
N ARG A 90 -16.48 32.21 -7.99
CA ARG A 90 -15.68 32.74 -6.90
C ARG A 90 -16.15 32.24 -5.53
N ASN A 91 -17.45 32.25 -5.25
CA ASN A 91 -18.00 31.77 -3.98
C ASN A 91 -17.75 30.28 -3.76
N VAL A 92 -17.78 29.45 -4.82
CA VAL A 92 -17.41 28.03 -4.74
C VAL A 92 -15.93 27.89 -4.32
N LEU A 93 -15.03 28.69 -4.90
CA LEU A 93 -13.63 28.71 -4.50
C LEU A 93 -13.45 29.16 -3.06
N GLU A 94 -14.08 30.28 -2.68
CA GLU A 94 -13.94 30.86 -1.32
C GLU A 94 -14.48 29.93 -0.24
N GLY A 95 -15.59 29.24 -0.51
CA GLY A 95 -16.18 28.25 0.39
C GLY A 95 -15.44 26.93 0.51
N SER A 96 -14.44 26.69 -0.35
CA SER A 96 -13.71 25.41 -0.45
C SER A 96 -12.21 25.62 -0.32
N PRO A 97 -11.64 25.62 0.91
CA PRO A 97 -10.22 25.91 1.14
C PRO A 97 -9.24 24.95 0.44
N HIS A 98 -9.68 23.74 0.11
CA HIS A 98 -8.86 22.72 -0.55
C HIS A 98 -8.73 22.89 -2.07
N PHE A 99 -9.58 23.74 -2.68
CA PHE A 99 -9.53 23.98 -4.09
C PHE A 99 -8.42 24.99 -4.42
N LEU A 100 -7.58 24.65 -5.38
CA LEU A 100 -6.61 25.60 -5.95
C LEU A 100 -7.31 26.59 -6.87
N GLY A 101 -8.24 26.09 -7.70
CA GLY A 101 -8.99 26.88 -8.62
C GLY A 101 -10.35 26.29 -8.99
N VAL A 102 -11.24 27.15 -9.40
CA VAL A 102 -12.58 26.83 -9.93
C VAL A 102 -12.76 27.61 -11.21
N TRP A 103 -13.17 26.94 -12.25
CA TRP A 103 -13.21 27.53 -13.58
C TRP A 103 -14.39 27.03 -14.44
N VAL A 104 -14.67 27.79 -15.48
CA VAL A 104 -15.53 27.37 -16.58
C VAL A 104 -14.89 27.74 -17.90
N ALA A 105 -15.15 26.93 -18.91
CA ALA A 105 -14.75 27.23 -20.28
C ALA A 105 -15.96 27.02 -21.21
N TRP A 106 -16.48 28.07 -21.76
CA TRP A 106 -17.61 28.02 -22.69
C TRP A 106 -17.12 27.96 -24.15
N GLU A 107 -17.89 27.33 -25.03
CA GLU A 107 -17.67 27.45 -26.47
C GLU A 107 -17.83 28.90 -26.92
N PRO A 108 -17.22 29.32 -28.05
CA PRO A 108 -17.32 30.70 -28.54
C PRO A 108 -18.78 31.18 -28.63
N ASN A 109 -19.07 32.35 -28.05
CA ASN A 109 -20.39 32.94 -27.93
C ASN A 109 -21.47 32.08 -27.28
N ALA A 110 -21.09 30.95 -26.65
CA ALA A 110 -22.06 29.99 -26.15
C ALA A 110 -22.72 30.42 -24.83
N PHE A 111 -22.09 31.28 -24.02
CA PHE A 111 -22.65 31.68 -22.73
C PHE A 111 -23.77 32.70 -22.91
N ASP A 112 -23.48 33.89 -23.48
CA ASP A 112 -24.39 35.01 -23.61
C ASP A 112 -24.41 35.64 -25.01
N GLY A 113 -23.61 35.16 -25.95
CA GLY A 113 -23.48 35.69 -27.31
C GLY A 113 -22.66 36.97 -27.42
N ARG A 114 -21.96 37.40 -26.38
CA ARG A 114 -21.37 38.75 -26.29
C ARG A 114 -19.84 38.73 -26.18
N ASP A 115 -19.16 37.69 -26.66
CA ASP A 115 -17.71 37.55 -26.51
C ASP A 115 -16.96 38.81 -27.03
N ALA A 116 -17.38 39.38 -28.16
CA ALA A 116 -16.74 40.57 -28.74
C ALA A 116 -16.69 41.80 -27.80
N GLU A 117 -17.58 41.87 -26.80
CA GLU A 117 -17.62 42.96 -25.83
C GLU A 117 -16.63 42.77 -24.68
N TYR A 118 -16.03 41.54 -24.54
CA TYR A 118 -15.22 41.14 -23.43
C TYR A 118 -13.76 40.84 -23.79
N VAL A 119 -13.33 41.19 -24.99
CA VAL A 119 -11.94 41.01 -25.44
C VAL A 119 -10.96 41.58 -24.41
N ASP A 120 -9.98 40.75 -23.99
CA ASP A 120 -8.93 41.06 -23.03
C ASP A 120 -9.39 41.62 -21.66
N LYS A 121 -10.67 41.42 -21.30
CA LYS A 121 -11.13 41.71 -19.93
C LYS A 121 -10.73 40.60 -18.96
N PRO A 122 -10.68 40.86 -17.63
CA PRO A 122 -10.37 39.83 -16.63
C PRO A 122 -11.21 38.56 -16.82
N GLY A 123 -10.60 37.37 -16.80
CA GLY A 123 -11.27 36.10 -17.05
C GLY A 123 -11.58 35.78 -18.51
N HIS A 124 -11.07 36.57 -19.45
CA HIS A 124 -11.32 36.46 -20.90
C HIS A 124 -10.00 36.58 -21.65
N ASP A 125 -9.89 35.92 -22.79
CA ASP A 125 -8.72 36.03 -23.68
C ASP A 125 -8.95 37.08 -24.81
N ALA A 126 -8.04 37.11 -25.78
CA ALA A 126 -8.09 37.95 -26.94
C ALA A 126 -9.32 37.71 -27.86
N THR A 127 -10.08 36.62 -27.66
CA THR A 127 -11.35 36.34 -28.35
C THR A 127 -12.56 36.83 -27.59
N GLY A 128 -12.39 37.22 -26.32
CA GLY A 128 -13.45 37.59 -25.40
C GLY A 128 -14.29 36.41 -24.90
N ARG A 129 -13.86 35.17 -25.19
CA ARG A 129 -14.52 33.95 -24.77
C ARG A 129 -14.65 33.89 -23.25
N TYR A 130 -15.80 33.43 -22.72
CA TYR A 130 -16.02 33.34 -21.30
C TYR A 130 -15.33 32.10 -20.75
N ILE A 131 -14.11 32.29 -20.17
CA ILE A 131 -13.20 31.26 -19.71
C ILE A 131 -12.55 31.64 -18.38
N PRO A 132 -13.31 32.13 -17.36
CA PRO A 132 -12.73 32.59 -16.12
C PRO A 132 -12.17 31.43 -15.31
N TYR A 133 -10.96 31.63 -14.83
CA TYR A 133 -10.24 30.77 -13.88
C TYR A 133 -10.01 31.54 -12.57
N TRP A 134 -10.89 31.32 -11.61
CA TRP A 134 -10.70 31.81 -10.25
C TRP A 134 -9.75 30.91 -9.50
N ASN A 135 -8.61 31.41 -9.03
CA ASN A 135 -7.57 30.62 -8.41
C ASN A 135 -6.95 31.31 -7.18
N ARG A 136 -6.22 30.50 -6.38
CA ARG A 136 -5.48 30.94 -5.19
C ARG A 136 -3.96 30.90 -5.40
N GLY A 137 -3.44 30.85 -6.59
CA GLY A 137 -2.01 30.74 -6.87
C GLY A 137 -1.18 31.88 -6.25
N ALA A 138 -1.77 33.06 -6.09
CA ALA A 138 -1.17 34.21 -5.43
C ALA A 138 -1.49 34.31 -3.93
N GLY A 139 -2.22 33.34 -3.37
CA GLY A 139 -2.70 33.34 -1.97
C GLY A 139 -4.15 33.80 -1.82
N ALA A 140 -4.50 34.98 -2.33
CA ALA A 140 -5.90 35.45 -2.38
C ALA A 140 -6.57 35.02 -3.70
N PRO A 141 -7.92 34.88 -3.73
CA PRO A 141 -8.65 34.62 -4.96
C PRO A 141 -8.43 35.71 -6.02
N VAL A 142 -7.97 35.28 -7.19
CA VAL A 142 -7.81 36.13 -8.39
C VAL A 142 -8.43 35.45 -9.58
N VAL A 143 -8.84 36.22 -10.60
CA VAL A 143 -9.34 35.68 -11.85
C VAL A 143 -8.33 35.89 -12.98
N GLU A 144 -8.07 34.83 -13.73
CA GLU A 144 -7.26 34.81 -14.95
C GLU A 144 -8.05 34.11 -16.06
N PRO A 145 -7.77 34.34 -17.35
CA PRO A 145 -8.32 33.47 -18.38
C PRO A 145 -7.64 32.09 -18.37
N LEU A 146 -8.39 31.04 -18.68
CA LEU A 146 -7.81 29.72 -18.93
C LEU A 146 -6.87 29.77 -20.14
N VAL A 147 -5.81 28.97 -20.10
CA VAL A 147 -4.82 28.87 -21.17
C VAL A 147 -4.77 27.46 -21.75
N ASP A 148 -4.33 27.34 -22.99
CA ASP A 148 -4.08 26.04 -23.66
C ASP A 148 -5.29 25.10 -23.81
N TYR A 149 -6.50 25.60 -23.58
CA TYR A 149 -7.75 24.81 -23.63
C TYR A 149 -8.04 24.17 -25.01
N ASP A 150 -7.42 24.67 -26.06
CA ASP A 150 -7.51 24.18 -27.45
C ASP A 150 -6.38 23.20 -27.82
N LYS A 151 -5.36 23.03 -26.96
CA LYS A 151 -4.19 22.20 -27.24
C LYS A 151 -4.38 20.76 -26.73
N PRO A 152 -4.06 19.72 -27.52
CA PRO A 152 -4.00 18.35 -27.04
C PRO A 152 -2.98 18.21 -25.90
N GLY A 153 -3.31 17.42 -24.89
CA GLY A 153 -2.50 17.24 -23.69
C GLY A 153 -2.72 18.34 -22.67
N PRO A 154 -2.07 19.51 -22.74
CA PRO A 154 -2.30 20.59 -21.77
C PRO A 154 -3.74 21.04 -21.64
N GLY A 155 -4.52 21.01 -22.73
CA GLY A 155 -5.94 21.38 -22.76
C GLY A 155 -6.91 20.22 -22.56
N ASP A 156 -6.45 19.05 -22.19
CA ASP A 156 -7.30 17.87 -21.99
C ASP A 156 -8.38 18.10 -20.92
N TYR A 157 -8.17 19.03 -20.00
CA TYR A 157 -9.19 19.44 -19.03
C TYR A 157 -10.48 19.97 -19.68
N PHE A 158 -10.38 20.53 -20.89
CA PHE A 158 -11.51 20.96 -21.71
C PHE A 158 -11.82 19.95 -22.84
N GLN A 159 -10.79 19.46 -23.54
CA GLN A 159 -10.94 18.64 -24.74
C GLN A 159 -11.52 17.24 -24.45
N LEU A 160 -11.15 16.61 -23.33
CA LEU A 160 -11.66 15.28 -22.99
C LEU A 160 -13.15 15.29 -22.69
N PRO A 161 -13.68 16.15 -21.78
CA PRO A 161 -15.12 16.25 -21.54
C PRO A 161 -15.89 16.65 -22.80
N LYS A 162 -15.35 17.55 -23.64
CA LYS A 162 -15.97 17.95 -24.93
C LYS A 162 -16.11 16.76 -25.87
N ARG A 163 -15.06 15.96 -26.04
CA ARG A 163 -15.03 14.81 -26.96
C ARG A 163 -15.87 13.64 -26.48
N THR A 164 -15.83 13.38 -25.18
CA THR A 164 -16.48 12.19 -24.59
C THR A 164 -17.91 12.43 -24.13
N GLY A 165 -18.28 13.69 -23.86
CA GLY A 165 -19.54 14.05 -23.20
C GLY A 165 -19.63 13.59 -21.74
N LYS A 166 -18.49 13.22 -21.12
CA LYS A 166 -18.40 12.60 -19.81
C LYS A 166 -17.64 13.45 -18.82
N GLU A 167 -18.01 13.35 -17.54
CA GLU A 167 -17.21 13.89 -16.46
C GLU A 167 -15.89 13.10 -16.36
N THR A 168 -14.79 13.81 -16.12
CA THR A 168 -13.45 13.21 -16.20
C THR A 168 -12.56 13.74 -15.08
N LEU A 169 -11.84 12.84 -14.42
CA LEU A 169 -10.68 13.19 -13.60
C LEU A 169 -9.47 13.20 -14.52
N ILE A 170 -8.87 14.35 -14.72
CA ILE A 170 -7.73 14.55 -15.62
C ILE A 170 -6.45 14.01 -14.94
N GLU A 171 -5.61 13.36 -15.73
CA GLU A 171 -4.29 12.91 -15.28
C GLU A 171 -3.48 14.10 -14.71
N PRO A 172 -2.61 13.85 -13.72
CA PRO A 172 -1.72 14.89 -13.20
C PRO A 172 -0.94 15.61 -14.30
N TYR A 173 -1.01 16.93 -14.32
CA TYR A 173 -0.31 17.74 -15.29
C TYR A 173 0.16 19.08 -14.68
N LYS A 174 1.13 19.71 -15.33
CA LYS A 174 1.62 21.02 -14.94
C LYS A 174 0.77 22.11 -15.55
N TYR A 175 0.34 23.04 -14.72
CA TYR A 175 -0.44 24.18 -15.15
C TYR A 175 0.11 25.48 -14.53
N THR A 176 0.10 26.58 -15.31
CA THR A 176 0.56 27.87 -14.83
C THR A 176 -0.57 28.59 -14.10
N VAL A 177 -0.37 28.83 -12.81
CA VAL A 177 -1.33 29.53 -11.93
C VAL A 177 -0.62 30.72 -11.30
N ALA A 178 -1.13 31.92 -11.51
CA ALA A 178 -0.53 33.17 -11.04
C ALA A 178 0.99 33.26 -11.39
N GLY A 179 1.36 32.88 -12.60
CA GLY A 179 2.73 32.89 -13.10
C GLY A 179 3.65 31.80 -12.54
N LYS A 180 3.13 30.83 -11.77
CA LYS A 180 3.89 29.69 -11.21
C LYS A 180 3.40 28.38 -11.83
N GLU A 181 4.33 27.51 -12.20
CA GLU A 181 4.01 26.15 -12.62
C GLU A 181 3.68 25.30 -11.39
N ILE A 182 2.46 24.77 -11.33
CA ILE A 182 1.96 23.92 -10.25
C ILE A 182 1.49 22.59 -10.87
N LEU A 183 1.81 21.50 -10.21
CA LEU A 183 1.32 20.17 -10.57
C LEU A 183 -0.09 19.99 -9.96
N ILE A 184 -1.08 19.77 -10.80
CA ILE A 184 -2.49 19.70 -10.41
C ILE A 184 -3.16 18.44 -10.92
N ALA A 185 -4.27 18.08 -10.27
CA ALA A 185 -5.30 17.18 -10.78
C ALA A 185 -6.60 17.96 -10.93
N THR A 186 -7.32 17.73 -12.01
CA THR A 186 -8.53 18.47 -12.36
C THR A 186 -9.72 17.56 -12.50
N THR A 187 -10.83 17.92 -11.88
CA THR A 187 -12.15 17.33 -12.17
C THR A 187 -12.88 18.21 -13.17
N SER A 188 -13.28 17.65 -14.31
CA SER A 188 -13.92 18.37 -15.41
C SER A 188 -15.29 17.77 -15.73
N VAL A 189 -16.30 18.60 -15.85
CA VAL A 189 -17.69 18.21 -16.12
C VAL A 189 -18.22 18.98 -17.30
N PRO A 190 -18.76 18.33 -18.37
CA PRO A 190 -19.34 19.01 -19.51
C PRO A 190 -20.62 19.76 -19.12
N ILE A 191 -20.75 20.98 -19.62
CA ILE A 191 -21.99 21.76 -19.55
C ILE A 191 -22.82 21.44 -20.78
N VAL A 192 -24.01 20.89 -20.58
CA VAL A 192 -24.92 20.50 -21.64
C VAL A 192 -26.24 21.24 -21.46
N VAL A 193 -26.67 21.94 -22.49
CA VAL A 193 -27.96 22.68 -22.51
C VAL A 193 -28.78 22.20 -23.70
N ASN A 194 -30.02 21.77 -23.47
CA ASN A 194 -30.90 21.21 -24.50
C ASN A 194 -30.26 20.08 -25.32
N GLY A 195 -29.43 19.23 -24.67
CA GLY A 195 -28.74 18.12 -25.31
C GLY A 195 -27.49 18.52 -26.10
N GLN A 196 -27.12 19.80 -26.14
CA GLN A 196 -25.94 20.30 -26.83
C GLN A 196 -24.82 20.62 -25.84
N PHE A 197 -23.59 20.22 -26.15
CA PHE A 197 -22.41 20.63 -25.43
C PHE A 197 -22.16 22.12 -25.65
N VAL A 198 -21.98 22.87 -24.57
CA VAL A 198 -21.77 24.33 -24.63
C VAL A 198 -20.55 24.79 -23.85
N GLY A 199 -19.95 23.92 -23.05
CA GLY A 199 -18.77 24.24 -22.24
C GLY A 199 -18.40 23.14 -21.25
N VAL A 200 -17.45 23.48 -20.39
CA VAL A 200 -16.98 22.63 -19.29
C VAL A 200 -16.86 23.46 -18.02
N ALA A 201 -17.23 22.90 -16.88
CA ALA A 201 -16.87 23.41 -15.55
C ALA A 201 -15.86 22.50 -14.91
N GLY A 202 -14.87 23.07 -14.20
CA GLY A 202 -13.86 22.28 -13.58
C GLY A 202 -13.33 22.85 -12.27
N ILE A 203 -12.68 21.98 -11.51
CA ILE A 203 -12.05 22.31 -10.23
C ILE A 203 -10.68 21.66 -10.17
N ASP A 204 -9.69 22.45 -9.76
CA ASP A 204 -8.31 22.04 -9.65
C ASP A 204 -7.92 21.80 -8.19
N LEU A 205 -7.23 20.68 -7.97
CA LEU A 205 -6.60 20.30 -6.72
C LEU A 205 -5.07 20.32 -6.89
N PRO A 206 -4.31 20.97 -6.00
CA PRO A 206 -2.85 20.87 -6.05
C PRO A 206 -2.41 19.49 -5.58
N LEU A 207 -1.49 18.85 -6.32
CA LEU A 207 -0.98 17.54 -5.91
C LEU A 207 -0.21 17.60 -4.58
N SER A 208 0.33 18.74 -4.21
CA SER A 208 1.03 18.93 -2.93
C SER A 208 0.14 18.55 -1.73
N SER A 209 -1.15 18.85 -1.76
CA SER A 209 -2.07 18.50 -0.67
C SER A 209 -2.30 16.99 -0.54
N LEU A 210 -2.36 16.27 -1.65
CA LEU A 210 -2.45 14.81 -1.69
C LEU A 210 -1.12 14.17 -1.31
N GLN A 211 -0.01 14.73 -1.76
CA GLN A 211 1.34 14.31 -1.42
C GLN A 211 1.59 14.36 0.09
N GLU A 212 1.25 15.48 0.74
CA GLU A 212 1.41 15.63 2.21
C GLU A 212 0.65 14.54 2.97
N LYS A 213 -0.59 14.24 2.56
CA LYS A 213 -1.41 13.18 3.17
C LYS A 213 -0.78 11.81 2.99
N VAL A 214 -0.36 11.48 1.77
CA VAL A 214 0.27 10.18 1.46
C VAL A 214 1.59 10.03 2.21
N GLN A 215 2.42 11.07 2.24
CA GLN A 215 3.71 11.06 2.91
C GLN A 215 3.61 10.92 4.43
N ALA A 216 2.50 11.34 5.03
CA ALA A 216 2.26 11.20 6.47
C ALA A 216 1.95 9.76 6.88
N ILE A 217 1.54 8.89 5.95
CA ILE A 217 1.14 7.52 6.24
C ILE A 217 2.39 6.66 6.49
N ARG A 218 2.40 5.98 7.63
CA ARG A 218 3.42 5.00 8.01
C ARG A 218 2.77 3.64 8.18
N ILE A 219 3.38 2.64 7.58
CA ILE A 219 2.94 1.26 7.67
C ILE A 219 4.08 0.49 8.33
N TYR A 220 3.90 0.07 9.57
CA TYR A 220 5.01 -0.36 10.43
C TYR A 220 6.11 0.71 10.47
N ASP A 221 7.38 0.35 10.64
CA ASP A 221 8.48 1.33 10.74
C ASP A 221 8.97 1.83 9.37
N THR A 222 8.90 1.01 8.34
CA THR A 222 9.56 1.26 7.04
C THR A 222 8.64 1.15 5.83
N GLY A 223 7.43 0.60 5.99
CA GLY A 223 6.42 0.58 4.94
C GLY A 223 5.86 1.98 4.66
N TYR A 224 5.29 2.15 3.50
CA TYR A 224 4.84 3.46 3.00
C TYR A 224 3.60 3.31 2.10
N ALA A 225 3.00 4.44 1.82
CA ALA A 225 1.88 4.55 0.90
C ALA A 225 2.29 5.29 -0.38
N SER A 226 1.57 5.01 -1.46
CA SER A 226 1.62 5.75 -2.72
C SER A 226 0.21 5.92 -3.28
N LEU A 227 -0.03 7.01 -3.97
CA LEU A 227 -1.25 7.28 -4.73
C LEU A 227 -0.89 7.37 -6.21
N LEU A 228 -1.58 6.60 -7.04
CA LEU A 228 -1.29 6.47 -8.46
C LEU A 228 -2.52 6.80 -9.30
N SER A 229 -2.30 7.49 -10.42
CA SER A 229 -3.36 7.83 -11.37
C SER A 229 -3.68 6.65 -12.31
N ASN A 230 -4.72 6.80 -13.13
CA ASN A 230 -5.09 5.82 -14.16
C ASN A 230 -3.99 5.62 -15.21
N GLY A 231 -3.27 6.67 -15.56
CA GLY A 231 -2.10 6.65 -16.43
C GLY A 231 -0.82 6.14 -15.76
N ALA A 232 -0.92 5.65 -14.52
CA ALA A 232 0.21 5.19 -13.71
C ALA A 232 1.22 6.27 -13.34
N LEU A 233 0.79 7.52 -13.18
CA LEU A 233 1.61 8.59 -12.63
C LEU A 233 1.50 8.61 -11.10
N TYR A 234 2.60 8.88 -10.41
CA TYR A 234 2.56 9.13 -8.97
C TYR A 234 1.88 10.47 -8.69
N VAL A 235 0.78 10.42 -7.98
CA VAL A 235 0.04 11.58 -7.44
C VAL A 235 0.59 11.95 -6.07
N GLY A 236 0.99 10.93 -5.30
CA GLY A 236 1.65 11.06 -4.02
C GLY A 236 2.49 9.81 -3.73
N ASP A 237 3.63 10.00 -3.09
CA ASP A 237 4.56 8.94 -2.76
C ASP A 237 5.38 9.26 -1.50
N ARG A 238 6.04 8.26 -0.93
CA ARG A 238 7.00 8.48 0.17
C ARG A 238 8.09 9.47 -0.23
N ASP A 239 8.60 9.36 -1.45
CA ASP A 239 9.59 10.29 -2.02
C ASP A 239 8.87 11.34 -2.88
N PRO A 240 8.86 12.62 -2.47
CA PRO A 240 8.23 13.68 -3.25
C PRO A 240 8.79 13.84 -4.66
N ALA A 241 10.02 13.37 -4.90
CA ALA A 241 10.62 13.43 -6.23
C ALA A 241 9.92 12.55 -7.27
N HIS A 242 9.17 11.53 -6.82
CA HIS A 242 8.40 10.68 -7.73
C HIS A 242 7.11 11.34 -8.23
N VAL A 243 6.59 12.35 -7.53
CA VAL A 243 5.30 12.97 -7.88
C VAL A 243 5.31 13.53 -9.31
N GLY A 244 4.34 13.14 -10.10
CA GLY A 244 4.26 13.46 -11.54
C GLY A 244 5.10 12.56 -12.45
N GLN A 245 5.90 11.63 -11.91
CA GLN A 245 6.63 10.64 -12.70
C GLN A 245 5.81 9.38 -12.92
N ALA A 246 6.10 8.64 -13.99
CA ALA A 246 5.43 7.38 -14.30
C ALA A 246 6.00 6.22 -13.49
N LEU A 247 5.12 5.34 -13.03
CA LEU A 247 5.47 4.02 -12.51
C LEU A 247 5.97 3.14 -13.67
N THR A 248 7.23 2.77 -13.66
CA THR A 248 7.87 2.03 -14.78
C THR A 248 8.13 0.56 -14.50
N LYS A 249 8.06 0.14 -13.24
CA LYS A 249 8.37 -1.25 -12.85
C LYS A 249 7.28 -2.22 -13.31
N PRO A 250 7.62 -3.25 -14.12
CA PRO A 250 6.62 -4.08 -14.80
C PRO A 250 5.65 -4.81 -13.87
N ALA A 251 6.13 -5.36 -12.75
CA ALA A 251 5.30 -6.10 -11.81
C ALA A 251 4.29 -5.20 -11.10
N GLU A 252 4.73 -4.03 -10.65
CA GLU A 252 3.90 -3.02 -10.00
C GLU A 252 2.86 -2.45 -10.98
N LEU A 253 3.29 -2.13 -12.21
CA LEU A 253 2.40 -1.63 -13.27
C LEU A 253 1.31 -2.64 -13.64
N ALA A 254 1.66 -3.93 -13.71
CA ALA A 254 0.69 -4.99 -13.96
C ALA A 254 -0.35 -5.10 -12.84
N ALA A 255 0.09 -5.03 -11.57
CA ALA A 255 -0.80 -5.07 -10.42
C ALA A 255 -1.71 -3.83 -10.35
N LEU A 256 -1.17 -2.65 -10.61
CA LEU A 256 -1.95 -1.41 -10.71
C LEU A 256 -3.04 -1.52 -11.78
N ARG A 257 -2.67 -1.92 -12.99
CA ARG A 257 -3.63 -2.09 -14.10
C ARG A 257 -4.71 -3.13 -13.79
N ALA A 258 -4.34 -4.24 -13.16
CA ALA A 258 -5.28 -5.26 -12.72
C ALA A 258 -6.25 -4.70 -11.67
N ALA A 259 -5.74 -3.95 -10.67
CA ALA A 259 -6.58 -3.33 -9.65
C ALA A 259 -7.61 -2.36 -10.27
N LEU A 260 -7.18 -1.53 -11.22
CA LEU A 260 -8.04 -0.56 -11.90
C LEU A 260 -9.08 -1.21 -12.81
N SER A 261 -8.67 -2.22 -13.61
CA SER A 261 -9.57 -2.88 -14.58
C SER A 261 -10.57 -3.83 -13.92
N GLU A 262 -10.14 -4.58 -12.90
CA GLU A 262 -10.99 -5.53 -12.17
C GLU A 262 -11.76 -4.88 -11.02
N ASN A 263 -11.41 -3.65 -10.69
CA ASN A 263 -11.98 -2.86 -9.60
C ASN A 263 -12.01 -3.62 -8.28
N ARG A 264 -10.91 -4.24 -7.94
CA ARG A 264 -10.69 -4.95 -6.68
C ARG A 264 -9.23 -4.84 -6.24
N PRO A 265 -8.94 -4.98 -4.93
CA PRO A 265 -7.57 -4.96 -4.46
C PRO A 265 -6.70 -6.01 -5.15
N GLN A 266 -5.47 -5.63 -5.51
CA GLN A 266 -4.46 -6.50 -6.09
C GLN A 266 -3.19 -6.46 -5.27
N ARG A 267 -2.53 -7.61 -5.13
CA ARG A 267 -1.29 -7.74 -4.36
C ARG A 267 -0.16 -8.16 -5.30
N VAL A 268 1.02 -7.57 -5.09
CA VAL A 268 2.23 -7.95 -5.83
C VAL A 268 3.42 -7.98 -4.88
N ARG A 269 4.26 -9.01 -5.01
CA ARG A 269 5.53 -9.15 -4.29
C ARG A 269 6.67 -8.90 -5.26
N TYR A 270 7.64 -8.09 -4.85
CA TYR A 270 8.82 -7.78 -5.65
C TYR A 270 9.99 -7.35 -4.76
N LEU A 271 11.21 -7.39 -5.34
CA LEU A 271 12.40 -6.86 -4.67
C LEU A 271 12.44 -5.34 -4.84
N HIS A 272 12.40 -4.61 -3.71
CA HIS A 272 12.49 -3.16 -3.72
C HIS A 272 13.96 -2.73 -3.64
N GLU A 273 14.50 -2.15 -4.73
CA GLU A 273 15.91 -1.79 -4.84
C GLU A 273 16.37 -0.81 -3.75
N GLY A 274 15.61 0.26 -3.50
CA GLY A 274 15.94 1.28 -2.50
C GLY A 274 15.88 0.80 -1.05
N LEU A 275 15.11 -0.27 -0.74
CA LEU A 275 15.04 -0.89 0.58
C LEU A 275 15.90 -2.17 0.66
N ASN A 276 16.38 -2.67 -0.47
CA ASN A 276 17.15 -3.92 -0.60
C ASN A 276 16.48 -5.11 0.11
N THR A 277 15.16 -5.18 0.04
CA THR A 277 14.35 -6.26 0.64
C THR A 277 13.15 -6.57 -0.25
N GLU A 278 12.59 -7.77 -0.11
CA GLU A 278 11.30 -8.09 -0.68
C GLU A 278 10.20 -7.27 -0.01
N VAL A 279 9.31 -6.72 -0.81
CA VAL A 279 8.12 -6.00 -0.34
C VAL A 279 6.86 -6.60 -0.95
N THR A 280 5.75 -6.44 -0.26
CA THR A 280 4.43 -6.68 -0.84
C THR A 280 3.68 -5.37 -0.88
N SER A 281 3.21 -4.98 -2.07
CA SER A 281 2.32 -3.84 -2.28
C SER A 281 0.90 -4.31 -2.52
N VAL A 282 -0.05 -3.64 -1.88
CA VAL A 282 -1.49 -3.84 -2.07
C VAL A 282 -2.04 -2.60 -2.75
N TYR A 283 -2.58 -2.76 -3.95
CA TYR A 283 -3.21 -1.69 -4.74
C TYR A 283 -4.72 -1.76 -4.57
N VAL A 284 -5.32 -0.69 -4.05
CA VAL A 284 -6.76 -0.56 -3.83
C VAL A 284 -7.29 0.50 -4.79
N PRO A 285 -8.24 0.17 -5.69
CA PRO A 285 -8.80 1.12 -6.64
C PRO A 285 -9.66 2.17 -5.94
N ILE A 286 -9.64 3.40 -6.48
CA ILE A 286 -10.41 4.57 -6.09
C ILE A 286 -11.29 4.94 -7.27
N ARG A 287 -12.58 5.11 -7.06
CA ARG A 287 -13.54 5.49 -8.11
C ARG A 287 -13.95 6.95 -8.00
N VAL A 288 -13.83 7.69 -9.08
CA VAL A 288 -14.21 9.10 -9.12
C VAL A 288 -15.23 9.33 -10.22
N GLY A 289 -16.32 9.98 -9.84
CA GLY A 289 -17.39 10.30 -10.78
C GLY A 289 -18.24 9.10 -11.20
N ARG A 290 -19.07 9.33 -12.21
CA ARG A 290 -20.02 8.33 -12.74
C ARG A 290 -19.41 7.42 -13.80
N ASP A 291 -18.35 7.87 -14.46
CA ASP A 291 -17.73 7.22 -15.61
C ASP A 291 -16.46 6.43 -15.30
N ASN A 292 -16.23 6.09 -14.00
CA ASN A 292 -15.14 5.24 -13.53
C ASN A 292 -13.73 5.75 -13.87
N SER A 293 -13.49 7.06 -13.82
CA SER A 293 -12.11 7.56 -13.70
C SER A 293 -11.51 6.97 -12.43
N SER A 294 -10.51 6.13 -12.56
CA SER A 294 -10.01 5.36 -11.43
C SER A 294 -8.54 5.69 -11.14
N TRP A 295 -8.25 5.96 -9.89
CA TRP A 295 -6.89 5.97 -9.34
C TRP A 295 -6.70 4.75 -8.46
N ALA A 296 -5.52 4.56 -7.91
CA ALA A 296 -5.28 3.51 -6.93
C ALA A 296 -4.45 4.02 -5.77
N PHE A 297 -4.82 3.60 -4.57
CA PHE A 297 -4.00 3.75 -3.37
C PHE A 297 -3.18 2.49 -3.16
N ALA A 298 -1.86 2.62 -2.97
CA ALA A 298 -0.97 1.51 -2.72
C ALA A 298 -0.42 1.57 -1.29
N ALA A 299 -0.42 0.43 -0.60
CA ALA A 299 0.26 0.22 0.66
C ALA A 299 1.38 -0.78 0.47
N THR A 300 2.62 -0.39 0.74
CA THR A 300 3.82 -1.21 0.56
C THR A 300 4.41 -1.60 1.91
N VAL A 301 4.57 -2.91 2.13
CA VAL A 301 5.06 -3.49 3.39
C VAL A 301 6.31 -4.31 3.13
N PRO A 302 7.45 -4.00 3.79
CA PRO A 302 8.67 -4.79 3.72
C PRO A 302 8.54 -6.11 4.48
N GLN A 303 8.96 -7.21 3.84
CA GLN A 303 8.86 -8.57 4.39
C GLN A 303 9.75 -8.79 5.63
N ASP A 304 10.92 -8.19 5.66
CA ASP A 304 11.85 -8.30 6.78
C ASP A 304 11.26 -7.76 8.08
N ARG A 305 10.38 -6.77 8.00
CA ARG A 305 9.69 -6.19 9.16
C ARG A 305 8.53 -7.06 9.63
N ILE A 306 7.77 -7.62 8.70
CA ILE A 306 6.70 -8.57 9.01
C ILE A 306 7.26 -9.76 9.79
N LEU A 307 8.43 -10.27 9.39
CA LEU A 307 9.03 -11.47 9.96
C LEU A 307 9.99 -11.19 11.13
N ALA A 308 10.21 -9.93 11.51
CA ALA A 308 11.14 -9.60 12.60
C ALA A 308 10.75 -10.25 13.93
N GLU A 309 9.47 -10.20 14.31
CA GLU A 309 8.96 -10.83 15.53
C GLU A 309 9.08 -12.36 15.48
N VAL A 310 8.80 -12.97 14.32
CA VAL A 310 8.97 -14.42 14.12
C VAL A 310 10.42 -14.83 14.27
N ARG A 311 11.36 -14.01 13.79
CA ARG A 311 12.81 -14.28 13.96
C ARG A 311 13.20 -14.26 15.45
N GLN A 312 12.68 -13.32 16.23
CA GLN A 312 12.93 -13.26 17.67
C GLN A 312 12.35 -14.47 18.41
N LEU A 313 11.12 -14.90 18.05
CA LEU A 313 10.52 -16.13 18.56
C LEU A 313 11.37 -17.36 18.24
N ASN A 314 11.95 -17.44 17.04
CA ASN A 314 12.82 -18.53 16.63
C ASN A 314 14.08 -18.63 17.48
N VAL A 315 14.74 -17.51 17.75
CA VAL A 315 15.93 -17.48 18.62
C VAL A 315 15.57 -17.94 20.02
N THR A 316 14.47 -17.46 20.58
CA THR A 316 14.00 -17.86 21.90
C THR A 316 13.65 -19.35 21.95
N ALA A 317 12.94 -19.87 20.94
CA ALA A 317 12.60 -21.29 20.84
C ALA A 317 13.85 -22.16 20.70
N ALA A 318 14.84 -21.75 19.93
CA ALA A 318 16.11 -22.46 19.78
C ALA A 318 16.89 -22.54 21.10
N LEU A 319 16.94 -21.44 21.87
CA LEU A 319 17.57 -21.40 23.18
C LEU A 319 16.85 -22.31 24.18
N LEU A 320 15.51 -22.22 24.27
CA LEU A 320 14.73 -23.09 25.15
C LEU A 320 14.88 -24.57 24.77
N GLY A 321 14.94 -24.85 23.47
CA GLY A 321 15.21 -26.20 22.99
C GLY A 321 16.58 -26.74 23.37
N ALA A 322 17.61 -25.94 23.24
CA ALA A 322 18.96 -26.33 23.65
C ALA A 322 19.01 -26.63 25.16
N VAL A 323 18.39 -25.80 25.98
CA VAL A 323 18.29 -26.04 27.44
C VAL A 323 17.51 -27.32 27.72
N SER A 324 16.36 -27.54 27.05
CA SER A 324 15.56 -28.76 27.22
C SER A 324 16.34 -30.03 26.86
N ILE A 325 17.10 -30.00 25.77
CA ILE A 325 17.96 -31.15 25.38
C ILE A 325 19.00 -31.48 26.46
N VAL A 326 19.65 -30.45 27.03
CA VAL A 326 20.61 -30.62 28.10
C VAL A 326 19.95 -31.26 29.35
N VAL A 327 18.79 -30.73 29.77
CA VAL A 327 18.05 -31.24 30.94
C VAL A 327 17.61 -32.68 30.73
N VAL A 328 17.03 -33.00 29.58
CA VAL A 328 16.60 -34.37 29.23
C VAL A 328 17.80 -35.31 29.18
N SER A 329 18.90 -34.89 28.58
CA SER A 329 20.16 -35.69 28.51
C SER A 329 20.74 -36.01 29.90
N LEU A 330 20.79 -35.00 30.77
CA LEU A 330 21.25 -35.19 32.17
C LEU A 330 20.27 -36.07 32.96
N GLY A 331 18.96 -35.88 32.80
CA GLY A 331 17.95 -36.72 33.42
C GLY A 331 18.03 -38.18 32.98
N LEU A 332 18.23 -38.43 31.70
CA LEU A 332 18.42 -39.78 31.15
C LEU A 332 19.73 -40.42 31.63
N LEU A 333 20.82 -39.67 31.67
CA LEU A 333 22.08 -40.14 32.24
C LEU A 333 21.90 -40.55 33.70
N TRP A 334 21.25 -39.73 34.50
CA TRP A 334 20.98 -40.00 35.91
C TRP A 334 20.09 -41.23 36.08
N ALA A 335 18.98 -41.33 35.34
CA ALA A 335 18.05 -42.44 35.37
C ALA A 335 18.70 -43.76 34.94
N LEU A 336 19.44 -43.77 33.85
CA LEU A 336 20.23 -44.94 33.39
C LEU A 336 21.24 -45.41 34.44
N GLN A 337 21.91 -44.47 35.07
CA GLN A 337 22.93 -44.78 36.07
C GLN A 337 22.30 -45.35 37.36
N ARG A 338 21.16 -44.77 37.81
CA ARG A 338 20.52 -45.12 39.09
C ARG A 338 19.58 -46.32 39.00
N LEU A 339 18.78 -46.38 37.90
CA LEU A 339 17.71 -47.38 37.74
C LEU A 339 18.17 -48.65 36.99
N VAL A 340 19.21 -48.58 36.17
CA VAL A 340 19.62 -49.69 35.32
C VAL A 340 21.00 -50.20 35.70
N LEU A 341 22.03 -49.34 35.71
CA LEU A 341 23.42 -49.79 35.88
C LEU A 341 23.76 -50.13 37.32
N ARG A 342 23.22 -49.37 38.31
CA ARG A 342 23.46 -49.70 39.73
C ARG A 342 22.85 -51.04 40.15
N PRO A 343 21.58 -51.38 39.82
CA PRO A 343 21.00 -52.68 40.18
C PRO A 343 21.68 -53.86 39.45
N LEU A 344 22.19 -53.64 38.23
CA LEU A 344 22.84 -54.68 37.43
C LEU A 344 24.31 -54.92 37.79
N GLY A 345 24.87 -54.13 38.71
CA GLY A 345 26.26 -54.28 39.15
C GLY A 345 27.31 -53.84 38.12
N GLY A 346 26.94 -53.34 36.98
CA GLY A 346 27.86 -52.91 35.90
C GLY A 346 27.24 -52.89 34.51
N GLU A 347 28.06 -52.75 33.47
CA GLU A 347 27.56 -52.83 32.12
C GLU A 347 27.07 -54.25 31.75
N PRO A 348 25.87 -54.39 31.12
CA PRO A 348 25.34 -55.70 30.72
C PRO A 348 26.31 -56.51 29.83
N ALA A 349 27.17 -55.86 29.07
CA ALA A 349 28.16 -56.48 28.24
C ALA A 349 29.25 -57.22 29.04
N GLU A 350 29.61 -56.70 30.23
CA GLU A 350 30.57 -57.40 31.16
C GLU A 350 29.90 -58.65 31.72
N ALA A 351 28.60 -58.55 32.11
CA ALA A 351 27.87 -59.71 32.62
C ALA A 351 27.74 -60.84 31.56
N VAL A 352 27.41 -60.44 30.31
CA VAL A 352 27.33 -61.36 29.17
C VAL A 352 28.68 -61.99 28.85
N ALA A 353 29.77 -61.20 28.89
CA ALA A 353 31.11 -61.70 28.65
C ALA A 353 31.54 -62.71 29.71
N VAL A 354 31.22 -62.44 30.99
CA VAL A 354 31.45 -63.35 32.09
C VAL A 354 30.66 -64.64 31.93
N SER A 355 29.34 -64.53 31.65
CA SER A 355 28.46 -65.67 31.43
C SER A 355 28.90 -66.51 30.21
N ALA A 356 29.37 -65.93 29.15
CA ALA A 356 29.85 -66.60 27.95
C ALA A 356 31.19 -67.28 28.19
N ARG A 357 32.07 -66.77 29.10
CA ARG A 357 33.29 -67.44 29.53
C ARG A 357 32.98 -68.67 30.41
N VAL A 358 32.09 -68.49 31.37
CA VAL A 358 31.67 -69.63 32.25
C VAL A 358 31.00 -70.72 31.41
N ALA A 359 30.18 -70.41 30.45
CA ALA A 359 29.52 -71.33 29.51
C ALA A 359 30.57 -72.12 28.65
N ARG A 360 31.76 -71.56 28.39
CA ARG A 360 32.85 -72.20 27.65
C ARG A 360 33.82 -72.97 28.53
N GLY A 361 33.55 -73.08 29.87
CA GLY A 361 34.39 -73.84 30.84
C GLY A 361 35.61 -73.03 31.25
N ASP A 362 35.78 -71.79 30.95
CA ASP A 362 36.90 -70.97 31.41
C ASP A 362 36.59 -70.38 32.78
N LEU A 363 36.96 -71.13 33.82
CA LEU A 363 36.77 -70.81 35.26
C LEU A 363 38.02 -70.24 35.91
N GLY A 364 39.13 -70.07 35.16
CA GLY A 364 40.46 -69.70 35.69
C GLY A 364 40.64 -68.24 36.08
N GLN A 365 39.70 -67.34 35.74
CA GLN A 365 39.82 -65.94 36.14
C GLN A 365 38.67 -65.52 37.10
N PRO A 366 39.01 -64.78 38.18
CA PRO A 366 38.00 -64.32 39.13
C PRO A 366 36.99 -63.42 38.47
N VAL A 367 35.70 -63.58 38.84
CA VAL A 367 34.64 -62.66 38.45
C VAL A 367 34.90 -61.30 39.10
N PRO A 368 34.98 -60.17 38.37
CA PRO A 368 35.28 -58.91 39.01
C PRO A 368 34.10 -58.49 39.92
N VAL A 369 34.30 -58.67 41.22
CA VAL A 369 33.34 -58.21 42.25
C VAL A 369 33.75 -56.79 42.62
N ARG A 370 32.90 -55.79 42.23
CA ARG A 370 33.03 -54.42 42.72
C ARG A 370 32.69 -54.38 44.20
N THR A 371 33.69 -54.32 45.05
CA THR A 371 33.57 -54.03 46.49
C THR A 371 33.10 -52.58 46.63
N GLY A 372 31.85 -52.35 47.11
CA GLY A 372 31.38 -51.04 47.51
C GLY A 372 29.89 -50.78 47.29
N THR A 373 29.06 -51.50 48.06
CA THR A 373 27.75 -50.96 48.47
C THR A 373 27.54 -51.29 49.95
N PRO A 374 27.43 -50.28 50.84
CA PRO A 374 26.96 -50.51 52.19
C PRO A 374 25.48 -50.99 52.06
N ARG A 375 25.19 -52.12 52.70
CA ARG A 375 23.83 -52.55 52.99
C ARG A 375 23.24 -51.52 53.96
N ALA A 376 22.06 -50.92 53.63
CA ALA A 376 21.10 -50.41 54.56
C ALA A 376 19.79 -51.19 54.35
#